data_a780afad29d46ca3617108a318d8cf26
#
_entry.id   a780afad29d46ca3617108a318d8cf26
#
_cell.length_a   1.000
_cell.length_b   1.000
_cell.length_c   1.000
_cell.angle_alpha   90.00
_cell.angle_beta   90.00
_cell.angle_gamma   90.00
#
_symmetry.space_group_name_H-M   'P 1'
#
loop_
_entity.id
_entity.type
_entity.pdbx_description
1 polymer ?
#
loop_
_entity_poly.entity_id
_entity_poly.type
_entity_poly.pdbx_seq_one_letter_code
_entity_poly.pdbx_strand_id
1 'polypeptide(L)'
;MKRRPDGRWQKTITLNGKRKFFYSYAETEKKAERDILQQMLAYSEEEEAGRLLEDVSEEWYNFHTVHLEYSTTCRYKRYMEQLNEYFPKSFIKEITTNDVEEILLDMVSKDYSSKTIKDFLSVAKMIFKYAHKKKYIDEDVTFYISPPIGKPAVTREPLDESNSINLSKALDCTFGLLAFFYMCTGLRKSEALALQWKDIDFDNKLIKVYKKVYYVSNTPYIKESTKTKAGTRNVILLDVLAEQLLPLKAKPDDYVFNKDGKLLDKSYYTRQWDKFKQESKIDITAHPLRHTYSTMVFEAGVSEKDAQSLMGHSSIVVTHNIYTHIRAKRMQDTAEKLNSYMKKSLNPDSDTENNG
;
A
#
# COMPACT_ATOMS: atom_id res chain seq x y z
N MET A 1 -27.92 33.72 -40.86
CA MET A 1 -27.99 32.29 -40.50
C MET A 1 -28.57 31.48 -41.65
N LYS A 2 -28.40 30.13 -41.60
CA LYS A 2 -28.98 29.28 -42.66
C LYS A 2 -30.15 28.49 -42.07
N ARG A 3 -31.32 28.54 -42.72
CA ARG A 3 -32.48 27.73 -42.34
C ARG A 3 -32.38 26.38 -43.06
N ARG A 4 -32.49 25.29 -42.31
CA ARG A 4 -32.41 23.91 -42.83
C ARG A 4 -33.78 23.48 -43.38
N PRO A 5 -33.80 22.42 -44.22
CA PRO A 5 -35.06 21.88 -44.73
C PRO A 5 -36.00 21.34 -43.61
N ASP A 6 -35.42 20.96 -42.45
CA ASP A 6 -36.15 20.48 -41.25
C ASP A 6 -36.71 21.65 -40.39
N GLY A 7 -36.62 22.89 -40.87
CA GLY A 7 -37.15 24.08 -40.20
C GLY A 7 -36.21 24.71 -39.16
N ARG A 8 -35.12 24.10 -38.80
CA ARG A 8 -34.14 24.61 -37.83
C ARG A 8 -33.28 25.72 -38.44
N TRP A 9 -32.97 26.69 -37.62
CA TRP A 9 -31.91 27.66 -37.93
C TRP A 9 -30.57 27.12 -37.46
N GLN A 10 -29.53 27.29 -38.22
CA GLN A 10 -28.18 26.82 -37.93
C GLN A 10 -27.15 27.93 -38.07
N LYS A 11 -26.22 27.99 -37.10
CA LYS A 11 -24.98 28.76 -37.19
C LYS A 11 -23.81 27.83 -36.91
N THR A 12 -22.74 27.99 -37.67
CA THR A 12 -21.51 27.21 -37.47
C THR A 12 -20.40 28.16 -37.06
N ILE A 13 -19.66 27.79 -36.01
CA ILE A 13 -18.43 28.47 -35.64
C ILE A 13 -17.27 27.46 -35.65
N THR A 14 -16.06 27.96 -35.80
CA THR A 14 -14.85 27.16 -35.66
C THR A 14 -14.08 27.65 -34.45
N LEU A 15 -13.98 26.80 -33.44
CA LEU A 15 -13.24 27.06 -32.21
C LEU A 15 -12.14 26.01 -32.12
N ASN A 16 -10.91 26.41 -31.83
CA ASN A 16 -9.74 25.51 -31.69
C ASN A 16 -9.59 24.49 -32.83
N GLY A 17 -9.88 24.91 -34.10
CA GLY A 17 -9.81 24.09 -35.30
C GLY A 17 -10.97 23.11 -35.49
N LYS A 18 -11.93 23.02 -34.54
CA LYS A 18 -13.12 22.16 -34.63
C LYS A 18 -14.36 22.98 -35.01
N ARG A 19 -15.17 22.43 -35.92
CA ARG A 19 -16.45 23.02 -36.28
C ARG A 19 -17.54 22.64 -35.29
N LYS A 20 -18.21 23.63 -34.69
CA LYS A 20 -19.36 23.43 -33.81
C LYS A 20 -20.61 24.00 -34.47
N PHE A 21 -21.73 23.31 -34.30
CA PHE A 21 -23.01 23.71 -34.89
C PHE A 21 -23.99 24.01 -33.78
N PHE A 22 -24.66 25.19 -33.89
CA PHE A 22 -25.70 25.64 -32.99
C PHE A 22 -27.01 25.71 -33.73
N TYR A 23 -28.10 25.33 -33.10
CA TYR A 23 -29.42 25.18 -33.70
C TYR A 23 -30.48 25.88 -32.88
N SER A 24 -31.50 26.47 -33.57
CA SER A 24 -32.71 27.01 -32.94
C SER A 24 -33.94 26.59 -33.74
N TYR A 25 -35.01 26.31 -33.04
CA TYR A 25 -36.34 26.00 -33.59
C TYR A 25 -37.27 27.24 -33.57
N ALA A 26 -36.76 28.44 -33.29
CA ALA A 26 -37.55 29.62 -33.21
C ALA A 26 -38.26 29.93 -34.52
N GLU A 27 -39.47 30.44 -34.43
CA GLU A 27 -40.32 30.77 -35.57
C GLU A 27 -39.75 31.87 -36.47
N THR A 28 -39.04 32.83 -35.87
CA THR A 28 -38.46 33.98 -36.57
C THR A 28 -36.92 33.97 -36.47
N GLU A 29 -36.28 34.48 -37.53
CA GLU A 29 -34.81 34.58 -37.58
C GLU A 29 -34.23 35.38 -36.42
N LYS A 30 -34.89 36.48 -36.01
CA LYS A 30 -34.45 37.30 -34.91
C LYS A 30 -34.51 36.63 -33.55
N LYS A 31 -35.49 35.75 -33.32
CA LYS A 31 -35.55 34.92 -32.12
C LYS A 31 -34.49 33.80 -32.17
N ALA A 32 -34.31 33.15 -33.34
CA ALA A 32 -33.28 32.16 -33.55
C ALA A 32 -31.86 32.70 -33.34
N GLU A 33 -31.64 33.96 -33.74
CA GLU A 33 -30.35 34.61 -33.51
C GLU A 33 -30.04 34.81 -32.02
N ARG A 34 -31.03 35.20 -31.23
CA ARG A 34 -30.87 35.32 -29.75
C ARG A 34 -30.62 33.98 -29.11
N ASP A 35 -31.38 32.96 -29.44
CA ASP A 35 -31.21 31.63 -28.91
C ASP A 35 -29.81 31.07 -29.21
N ILE A 36 -29.40 31.20 -30.46
CA ILE A 36 -28.08 30.73 -30.91
C ILE A 36 -26.96 31.56 -30.24
N LEU A 37 -27.13 32.85 -30.08
CA LEU A 37 -26.18 33.70 -29.39
C LEU A 37 -26.02 33.28 -27.91
N GLN A 38 -27.16 33.03 -27.22
CA GLN A 38 -27.12 32.52 -25.86
C GLN A 38 -26.41 31.16 -25.76
N GLN A 39 -26.70 30.22 -26.66
CA GLN A 39 -26.01 28.91 -26.71
C GLN A 39 -24.52 29.10 -27.00
N MET A 40 -24.14 30.04 -27.86
CA MET A 40 -22.74 30.32 -28.15
C MET A 40 -22.02 30.95 -26.97
N LEU A 41 -22.67 31.85 -26.23
CA LEU A 41 -22.11 32.45 -25.02
C LEU A 41 -21.93 31.39 -23.92
N ALA A 42 -22.98 30.59 -23.65
CA ALA A 42 -22.89 29.51 -22.69
C ALA A 42 -21.80 28.50 -23.04
N TYR A 43 -21.69 28.14 -24.32
CA TYR A 43 -20.62 27.23 -24.80
C TYR A 43 -19.22 27.85 -24.67
N SER A 44 -19.10 29.17 -24.93
CA SER A 44 -17.85 29.91 -24.75
C SER A 44 -17.46 29.96 -23.27
N GLU A 45 -18.42 30.22 -22.39
CA GLU A 45 -18.20 30.21 -20.94
C GLU A 45 -17.82 28.82 -20.42
N GLU A 46 -18.47 27.75 -20.90
CA GLU A 46 -18.11 26.36 -20.58
C GLU A 46 -16.69 25.96 -21.09
N GLU A 47 -16.34 26.40 -22.30
CA GLU A 47 -15.02 26.15 -22.89
C GLU A 47 -13.91 26.97 -22.20
N GLU A 48 -14.25 28.22 -21.80
CA GLU A 48 -13.39 29.07 -20.97
C GLU A 48 -13.27 28.54 -19.54
N ALA A 49 -14.34 28.00 -18.95
CA ALA A 49 -14.29 27.38 -17.63
C ALA A 49 -13.43 26.12 -17.59
N GLY A 50 -13.36 25.36 -18.69
CA GLY A 50 -12.55 24.16 -18.79
C GLY A 50 -13.27 22.90 -18.34
N ARG A 51 -12.53 21.91 -17.83
CA ARG A 51 -13.08 20.63 -17.37
C ARG A 51 -13.10 20.56 -15.84
N LEU A 52 -14.13 19.92 -15.29
CA LEU A 52 -14.18 19.65 -13.86
C LEU A 52 -13.05 18.70 -13.44
N LEU A 53 -12.50 18.92 -12.27
CA LEU A 53 -11.47 18.03 -11.69
C LEU A 53 -11.99 16.59 -11.59
N GLU A 54 -13.25 16.40 -11.19
CA GLU A 54 -13.89 15.10 -11.06
C GLU A 54 -13.87 14.31 -12.37
N ASP A 55 -14.28 14.94 -13.49
CA ASP A 55 -14.27 14.31 -14.82
C ASP A 55 -12.86 13.93 -15.27
N VAL A 56 -11.89 14.82 -15.04
CA VAL A 56 -10.49 14.59 -15.41
C VAL A 56 -9.86 13.49 -14.58
N SER A 57 -10.15 13.45 -13.28
CA SER A 57 -9.64 12.45 -12.37
C SER A 57 -10.21 11.07 -12.64
N GLU A 58 -11.51 10.97 -13.02
CA GLU A 58 -12.11 9.72 -13.46
C GLU A 58 -11.53 9.23 -14.79
N GLU A 59 -11.34 10.12 -15.76
CA GLU A 59 -10.71 9.79 -17.04
C GLU A 59 -9.29 9.26 -16.82
N TRP A 60 -8.51 9.93 -15.96
CA TRP A 60 -7.19 9.48 -15.55
C TRP A 60 -7.23 8.11 -14.89
N TYR A 61 -8.14 7.91 -13.94
CA TYR A 61 -8.28 6.66 -13.20
C TYR A 61 -8.59 5.49 -14.13
N ASN A 62 -9.57 5.66 -15.00
CA ASN A 62 -9.98 4.64 -15.95
C ASN A 62 -8.86 4.27 -16.94
N PHE A 63 -8.07 5.27 -17.39
CA PHE A 63 -6.94 5.03 -18.28
C PHE A 63 -5.74 4.39 -17.56
N HIS A 64 -5.43 4.86 -16.36
CA HIS A 64 -4.19 4.51 -15.67
C HIS A 64 -4.27 3.16 -14.94
N THR A 65 -5.45 2.73 -14.52
CA THR A 65 -5.61 1.56 -13.64
C THR A 65 -5.85 0.24 -14.37
N VAL A 66 -6.02 0.23 -15.68
CA VAL A 66 -6.37 -0.95 -16.51
C VAL A 66 -5.47 -2.17 -16.26
N HIS A 67 -4.18 -1.94 -16.00
CA HIS A 67 -3.19 -3.03 -15.82
C HIS A 67 -2.67 -3.17 -14.39
N LEU A 68 -3.25 -2.44 -13.43
CA LEU A 68 -2.78 -2.43 -12.05
C LEU A 68 -3.45 -3.53 -11.21
N GLU A 69 -2.77 -3.93 -10.13
CA GLU A 69 -3.37 -4.83 -9.15
C GLU A 69 -4.52 -4.13 -8.40
N TYR A 70 -5.58 -4.87 -8.10
CA TYR A 70 -6.79 -4.38 -7.43
C TYR A 70 -6.51 -3.55 -6.17
N SER A 71 -5.54 -3.96 -5.33
CA SER A 71 -5.16 -3.20 -4.14
C SER A 71 -4.58 -1.82 -4.47
N THR A 72 -3.89 -1.69 -5.60
CA THR A 72 -3.36 -0.40 -6.07
C THR A 72 -4.46 0.46 -6.64
N THR A 73 -5.39 -0.13 -7.39
CA THR A 73 -6.54 0.61 -7.93
C THR A 73 -7.43 1.16 -6.81
N CYS A 74 -7.72 0.36 -5.77
CA CYS A 74 -8.47 0.82 -4.60
C CYS A 74 -7.76 1.98 -3.86
N ARG A 75 -6.42 1.92 -3.74
CA ARG A 75 -5.65 2.99 -3.12
C ARG A 75 -5.72 4.28 -3.94
N TYR A 76 -5.57 4.19 -5.26
CA TYR A 76 -5.66 5.34 -6.15
C TYR A 76 -7.06 5.94 -6.14
N LYS A 77 -8.09 5.09 -6.17
CA LYS A 77 -9.48 5.53 -6.09
C LYS A 77 -9.73 6.35 -4.81
N ARG A 78 -9.29 5.83 -3.67
CA ARG A 78 -9.46 6.55 -2.39
C ARG A 78 -8.81 7.93 -2.39
N TYR A 79 -7.58 8.07 -2.90
CA TYR A 79 -6.91 9.37 -2.93
C TYR A 79 -7.48 10.30 -3.99
N MET A 80 -7.96 9.76 -5.11
CA MET A 80 -8.69 10.51 -6.13
C MET A 80 -10.00 11.07 -5.56
N GLU A 81 -10.81 10.23 -4.90
CA GLU A 81 -12.04 10.64 -4.23
C GLU A 81 -11.76 11.71 -3.16
N GLN A 82 -10.74 11.52 -2.34
CA GLN A 82 -10.31 12.50 -1.35
C GLN A 82 -9.90 13.84 -1.99
N LEU A 83 -9.21 13.84 -3.13
CA LEU A 83 -8.87 15.06 -3.85
C LEU A 83 -10.13 15.76 -4.37
N ASN A 84 -11.09 15.02 -4.91
CA ASN A 84 -12.37 15.57 -5.40
C ASN A 84 -13.22 16.12 -4.25
N GLU A 85 -13.15 15.55 -3.04
CA GLU A 85 -13.81 16.07 -1.83
C GLU A 85 -13.27 17.45 -1.41
N TYR A 86 -11.97 17.72 -1.62
CA TYR A 86 -11.39 19.04 -1.36
C TYR A 86 -11.81 20.09 -2.41
N PHE A 87 -12.11 19.67 -3.64
CA PHE A 87 -12.44 20.55 -4.76
C PHE A 87 -13.80 20.18 -5.39
N PRO A 88 -14.91 20.27 -4.65
CA PRO A 88 -16.21 19.86 -5.17
C PRO A 88 -16.64 20.79 -6.32
N LYS A 89 -16.93 20.20 -7.48
CA LYS A 89 -17.37 20.93 -8.69
C LYS A 89 -16.41 22.03 -9.19
N SER A 90 -15.14 21.93 -8.86
CA SER A 90 -14.12 22.89 -9.26
C SER A 90 -13.59 22.57 -10.66
N PHE A 91 -13.34 23.59 -11.44
CA PHE A 91 -12.64 23.43 -12.72
C PHE A 91 -11.14 23.25 -12.47
N ILE A 92 -10.56 22.23 -13.11
CA ILE A 92 -9.15 21.87 -12.84
C ILE A 92 -8.16 23.00 -13.15
N LYS A 93 -8.47 23.89 -14.07
CA LYS A 93 -7.64 25.03 -14.43
C LYS A 93 -7.65 26.16 -13.41
N GLU A 94 -8.65 26.21 -12.52
CA GLU A 94 -8.76 27.21 -11.46
C GLU A 94 -7.99 26.83 -10.20
N ILE A 95 -7.61 25.53 -10.09
CA ILE A 95 -6.86 25.04 -8.94
C ILE A 95 -5.41 25.50 -9.05
N THR A 96 -4.93 26.14 -8.01
CA THR A 96 -3.58 26.71 -7.92
C THR A 96 -2.64 25.81 -7.10
N THR A 97 -1.34 26.10 -7.16
CA THR A 97 -0.33 25.47 -6.31
C THR A 97 -0.66 25.67 -4.83
N ASN A 98 -1.08 26.87 -4.44
CA ASN A 98 -1.44 27.20 -3.05
C ASN A 98 -2.59 26.34 -2.54
N ASP A 99 -3.62 26.12 -3.36
CA ASP A 99 -4.77 25.30 -2.97
C ASP A 99 -4.34 23.85 -2.63
N VAL A 100 -3.43 23.29 -3.43
CA VAL A 100 -2.91 21.96 -3.17
C VAL A 100 -2.00 21.94 -1.92
N GLU A 101 -1.19 22.96 -1.71
CA GLU A 101 -0.35 23.09 -0.51
C GLU A 101 -1.20 23.25 0.76
N GLU A 102 -2.30 23.99 0.71
CA GLU A 102 -3.26 24.12 1.82
C GLU A 102 -3.85 22.77 2.22
N ILE A 103 -4.21 21.89 1.25
CA ILE A 103 -4.66 20.53 1.53
C ILE A 103 -3.59 19.75 2.28
N LEU A 104 -2.33 19.85 1.85
CA LEU A 104 -1.25 19.10 2.50
C LEU A 104 -1.02 19.59 3.95
N LEU A 105 -1.17 20.89 4.20
CA LEU A 105 -1.11 21.47 5.54
C LEU A 105 -2.31 21.07 6.40
N ASP A 106 -3.51 21.01 5.82
CA ASP A 106 -4.70 20.47 6.50
C ASP A 106 -4.52 19.00 6.86
N MET A 107 -3.93 18.19 5.97
CA MET A 107 -3.59 16.80 6.31
C MET A 107 -2.58 16.69 7.45
N VAL A 108 -1.60 17.59 7.54
CA VAL A 108 -0.67 17.66 8.69
C VAL A 108 -1.42 18.00 9.96
N SER A 109 -2.31 19.01 9.93
CA SER A 109 -3.12 19.43 11.08
C SER A 109 -4.05 18.33 11.60
N LYS A 110 -4.48 17.43 10.71
CA LYS A 110 -5.30 16.23 11.01
C LYS A 110 -4.47 15.00 11.40
N ASP A 111 -3.19 15.16 11.74
CA ASP A 111 -2.30 14.07 12.19
C ASP A 111 -2.08 12.95 11.17
N TYR A 112 -2.20 13.22 9.86
CA TYR A 112 -1.84 12.23 8.86
C TYR A 112 -0.33 11.91 8.88
N SER A 113 0.01 10.65 8.64
CA SER A 113 1.43 10.26 8.55
C SER A 113 2.09 10.86 7.30
N SER A 114 3.40 11.18 7.41
CA SER A 114 4.22 11.64 6.27
C SER A 114 4.08 10.72 5.05
N LYS A 115 3.93 9.41 5.27
CA LYS A 115 3.69 8.43 4.20
C LYS A 115 2.33 8.65 3.53
N THR A 116 1.28 8.86 4.29
CA THR A 116 -0.08 9.09 3.77
C THR A 116 -0.15 10.36 2.93
N ILE A 117 0.46 11.45 3.43
CA ILE A 117 0.55 12.73 2.73
C ILE A 117 1.33 12.56 1.41
N LYS A 118 2.47 11.86 1.44
CA LYS A 118 3.27 11.57 0.25
C LYS A 118 2.51 10.72 -0.78
N ASP A 119 1.78 9.71 -0.33
CA ASP A 119 0.98 8.84 -1.20
C ASP A 119 -0.18 9.63 -1.84
N PHE A 120 -0.87 10.51 -1.08
CA PHE A 120 -1.90 11.42 -1.60
C PHE A 120 -1.33 12.37 -2.66
N LEU A 121 -0.25 13.10 -2.33
CA LEU A 121 0.39 14.02 -3.28
C LEU A 121 0.86 13.31 -4.54
N SER A 122 1.34 12.07 -4.43
CA SER A 122 1.74 11.27 -5.58
C SER A 122 0.58 11.02 -6.55
N VAL A 123 -0.63 10.77 -6.03
CA VAL A 123 -1.83 10.59 -6.86
C VAL A 123 -2.27 11.93 -7.45
N ALA A 124 -2.30 13.00 -6.68
CA ALA A 124 -2.59 14.35 -7.17
C ALA A 124 -1.65 14.73 -8.33
N LYS A 125 -0.34 14.55 -8.15
CA LYS A 125 0.66 14.77 -9.22
C LYS A 125 0.38 13.96 -10.48
N MET A 126 -0.07 12.72 -10.36
CA MET A 126 -0.41 11.90 -11.53
C MET A 126 -1.63 12.46 -12.28
N ILE A 127 -2.65 12.96 -11.56
CA ILE A 127 -3.85 13.54 -12.15
C ILE A 127 -3.52 14.86 -12.86
N PHE A 128 -2.83 15.79 -12.18
CA PHE A 128 -2.46 17.09 -12.78
C PHE A 128 -1.49 16.93 -13.96
N LYS A 129 -0.52 16.04 -13.87
CA LYS A 129 0.35 15.69 -14.99
C LYS A 129 -0.42 15.12 -16.18
N TYR A 130 -1.45 14.31 -15.92
CA TYR A 130 -2.34 13.80 -16.96
C TYR A 130 -3.13 14.94 -17.62
N ALA A 131 -3.70 15.84 -16.82
CA ALA A 131 -4.43 17.02 -17.29
C ALA A 131 -3.54 17.91 -18.19
N HIS A 132 -2.32 18.19 -17.73
CA HIS A 132 -1.35 18.96 -18.51
C HIS A 132 -0.98 18.25 -19.85
N LYS A 133 -0.72 16.96 -19.79
CA LYS A 133 -0.46 16.15 -21.00
C LYS A 133 -1.62 16.18 -22.00
N LYS A 134 -2.86 16.24 -21.50
CA LYS A 134 -4.09 16.34 -22.30
C LYS A 134 -4.42 17.76 -22.73
N LYS A 135 -3.64 18.76 -22.28
CA LYS A 135 -3.88 20.20 -22.51
C LYS A 135 -5.21 20.69 -21.92
N TYR A 136 -5.62 20.15 -20.78
CA TYR A 136 -6.75 20.64 -20.00
C TYR A 136 -6.34 21.80 -19.09
N ILE A 137 -5.05 21.87 -18.78
CA ILE A 137 -4.37 22.94 -18.05
C ILE A 137 -3.06 23.28 -18.77
N ASP A 138 -2.61 24.53 -18.65
CA ASP A 138 -1.39 25.00 -19.28
C ASP A 138 -0.14 24.61 -18.48
N GLU A 139 -0.25 24.53 -17.16
CA GLU A 139 0.83 24.20 -16.25
C GLU A 139 0.42 23.09 -15.25
N ASP A 140 1.38 22.26 -14.85
CA ASP A 140 1.19 21.31 -13.75
C ASP A 140 1.49 22.01 -12.43
N VAL A 141 0.45 22.48 -11.77
CA VAL A 141 0.50 23.21 -10.49
C VAL A 141 1.12 22.39 -9.35
N THR A 142 1.22 21.07 -9.52
CA THR A 142 1.79 20.18 -8.49
C THR A 142 3.28 19.88 -8.70
N PHE A 143 3.87 20.34 -9.81
CA PHE A 143 5.22 19.93 -10.23
C PHE A 143 6.29 20.19 -9.16
N TYR A 144 6.31 21.40 -8.60
CA TYR A 144 7.31 21.81 -7.60
C TYR A 144 6.90 21.52 -6.15
N ILE A 145 5.68 21.02 -5.90
CA ILE A 145 5.23 20.75 -4.53
C ILE A 145 6.02 19.59 -3.92
N SER A 146 6.53 19.81 -2.74
CA SER A 146 7.16 18.79 -1.89
C SER A 146 6.22 18.41 -0.73
N PRO A 147 6.13 17.13 -0.35
CA PRO A 147 5.27 16.74 0.75
C PRO A 147 5.82 17.29 2.07
N PRO A 148 4.99 17.95 2.91
CA PRO A 148 5.39 18.36 4.23
C PRO A 148 5.64 17.16 5.14
N ILE A 149 6.35 17.40 6.25
CA ILE A 149 6.61 16.37 7.27
C ILE A 149 5.34 16.25 8.13
N GLY A 150 4.66 15.15 8.02
CA GLY A 150 3.55 14.78 8.89
C GLY A 150 3.99 13.91 10.06
N LYS A 151 3.02 13.27 10.72
CA LYS A 151 3.29 12.36 11.83
C LYS A 151 4.26 11.25 11.41
N PRO A 152 5.28 10.93 12.22
CA PRO A 152 6.17 9.81 11.95
C PRO A 152 5.38 8.50 11.81
N ALA A 153 5.81 7.62 10.90
CA ALA A 153 5.24 6.28 10.84
C ALA A 153 5.54 5.54 12.14
N VAL A 154 4.55 4.83 12.67
CA VAL A 154 4.78 3.92 13.79
C VAL A 154 5.66 2.78 13.30
N THR A 155 6.91 2.75 13.72
CA THR A 155 7.82 1.65 13.46
C THR A 155 7.41 0.49 14.36
N ARG A 156 7.00 -0.63 13.76
CA ARG A 156 6.71 -1.85 14.54
C ARG A 156 8.00 -2.62 14.65
N GLU A 157 8.52 -2.67 15.86
CA GLU A 157 9.75 -3.41 16.20
C GLU A 157 9.55 -4.92 15.97
N PRO A 158 10.63 -5.66 15.62
CA PRO A 158 10.66 -7.12 15.73
C PRO A 158 10.32 -7.56 17.15
N LEU A 159 9.88 -8.81 17.30
CA LEU A 159 9.77 -9.38 18.66
C LEU A 159 11.14 -9.43 19.31
N ASP A 160 11.18 -9.08 20.58
CA ASP A 160 12.32 -9.37 21.44
C ASP A 160 12.40 -10.87 21.76
N GLU A 161 13.48 -11.28 22.40
CA GLU A 161 13.72 -12.69 22.74
C GLU A 161 12.62 -13.26 23.64
N SER A 162 12.15 -12.49 24.62
CA SER A 162 11.13 -12.94 25.57
C SER A 162 9.76 -13.15 24.88
N ASN A 163 9.37 -12.26 23.99
CA ASN A 163 8.15 -12.39 23.21
C ASN A 163 8.26 -13.47 22.13
N SER A 164 9.46 -13.74 21.59
CA SER A 164 9.69 -14.86 20.68
C SER A 164 9.49 -16.20 21.40
N ILE A 165 9.98 -16.33 22.64
CA ILE A 165 9.74 -17.49 23.51
C ILE A 165 8.24 -17.61 23.86
N ASN A 166 7.58 -16.48 24.20
CA ASN A 166 6.15 -16.49 24.49
C ASN A 166 5.32 -16.91 23.29
N LEU A 167 5.72 -16.54 22.08
CA LEU A 167 5.05 -16.96 20.86
C LEU A 167 5.14 -18.48 20.65
N SER A 168 6.28 -19.12 20.95
CA SER A 168 6.40 -20.58 20.90
C SER A 168 5.50 -21.31 21.90
N LYS A 169 5.12 -20.65 22.99
CA LYS A 169 4.17 -21.17 24.00
C LYS A 169 2.70 -20.88 23.64
N ALA A 170 2.45 -20.02 22.67
CA ALA A 170 1.11 -19.62 22.25
C ALA A 170 0.59 -20.44 21.06
N LEU A 171 1.17 -21.61 20.78
CA LEU A 171 0.80 -22.48 19.64
C LEU A 171 -0.67 -22.93 19.72
N ASP A 172 -1.19 -23.16 20.93
CA ASP A 172 -2.57 -23.60 21.16
C ASP A 172 -3.60 -22.46 21.03
N CYS A 173 -3.14 -21.21 20.97
CA CYS A 173 -4.02 -20.07 20.75
C CYS A 173 -4.59 -20.10 19.33
N THR A 174 -5.73 -19.47 19.14
CA THR A 174 -6.29 -19.21 17.80
C THR A 174 -5.23 -18.54 16.93
N PHE A 175 -4.92 -19.10 15.76
CA PHE A 175 -3.83 -18.64 14.88
C PHE A 175 -2.41 -18.62 15.49
N GLY A 176 -2.20 -19.24 16.64
CA GLY A 176 -0.87 -19.36 17.27
C GLY A 176 0.14 -20.04 16.33
N LEU A 177 -0.24 -21.17 15.74
CA LEU A 177 0.59 -21.87 14.76
C LEU A 177 0.85 -21.01 13.50
N LEU A 178 -0.11 -20.21 13.03
CA LEU A 178 0.10 -19.32 11.89
C LEU A 178 1.08 -18.19 12.24
N ALA A 179 1.00 -17.64 13.45
CA ALA A 179 1.93 -16.63 13.93
C ALA A 179 3.35 -17.19 14.05
N PHE A 180 3.49 -18.39 14.63
CA PHE A 180 4.73 -19.12 14.72
C PHE A 180 5.30 -19.45 13.33
N PHE A 181 4.44 -19.84 12.40
CA PHE A 181 4.81 -20.09 11.00
C PHE A 181 5.43 -18.84 10.35
N TYR A 182 4.83 -17.64 10.54
CA TYR A 182 5.43 -16.40 10.03
C TYR A 182 6.80 -16.13 10.62
N MET A 183 6.97 -16.36 11.90
CA MET A 183 8.25 -16.16 12.59
C MET A 183 9.32 -17.15 12.12
N CYS A 184 8.96 -18.40 11.83
CA CYS A 184 9.91 -19.44 11.42
C CYS A 184 10.25 -19.42 9.93
N THR A 185 9.44 -18.79 9.08
CA THR A 185 9.60 -18.82 7.61
C THR A 185 9.88 -17.46 6.99
N GLY A 186 9.53 -16.39 7.68
CA GLY A 186 9.61 -15.05 7.13
C GLY A 186 8.70 -14.81 5.92
N LEU A 187 7.73 -15.68 5.64
CA LEU A 187 6.81 -15.54 4.52
C LEU A 187 5.91 -14.29 4.68
N ARG A 188 5.57 -13.68 3.54
CA ARG A 188 4.54 -12.65 3.56
C ARG A 188 3.19 -13.29 3.90
N LYS A 189 2.31 -12.54 4.58
CA LYS A 189 0.95 -12.99 4.89
C LYS A 189 0.26 -13.63 3.68
N SER A 190 0.30 -12.97 2.55
CA SER A 190 -0.36 -13.43 1.32
C SER A 190 0.26 -14.71 0.73
N GLU A 191 1.53 -14.96 0.95
CA GLU A 191 2.24 -16.17 0.52
C GLU A 191 1.87 -17.34 1.42
N ALA A 192 1.95 -17.17 2.73
CA ALA A 192 1.63 -18.25 3.69
C ALA A 192 0.16 -18.70 3.58
N LEU A 193 -0.79 -17.76 3.40
CA LEU A 193 -2.19 -18.11 3.24
C LEU A 193 -2.52 -18.83 1.91
N ALA A 194 -1.61 -18.82 0.95
CA ALA A 194 -1.75 -19.52 -0.33
C ALA A 194 -1.18 -20.94 -0.32
N LEU A 195 -0.45 -21.32 0.74
CA LEU A 195 0.24 -22.61 0.78
C LEU A 195 -0.74 -23.76 0.87
N GLN A 196 -0.44 -24.81 0.11
CA GLN A 196 -1.07 -26.12 0.16
C GLN A 196 -0.08 -27.14 0.70
N TRP A 197 -0.55 -28.28 1.18
CA TRP A 197 0.32 -29.31 1.74
C TRP A 197 1.33 -29.87 0.73
N LYS A 198 1.01 -29.90 -0.57
CA LYS A 198 1.94 -30.26 -1.64
C LYS A 198 3.12 -29.30 -1.81
N ASP A 199 3.02 -28.09 -1.27
CA ASP A 199 4.08 -27.07 -1.34
C ASP A 199 5.11 -27.26 -0.22
N ILE A 200 4.86 -28.16 0.75
CA ILE A 200 5.75 -28.45 1.88
C ILE A 200 6.40 -29.83 1.67
N ASP A 201 7.69 -29.80 1.42
CA ASP A 201 8.52 -30.99 1.30
C ASP A 201 9.19 -31.29 2.66
N PHE A 202 8.62 -32.21 3.40
CA PHE A 202 9.13 -32.61 4.74
C PHE A 202 10.43 -33.37 4.65
N ASP A 203 10.66 -34.11 3.57
CA ASP A 203 11.86 -34.95 3.39
C ASP A 203 13.07 -34.07 3.10
N ASN A 204 12.94 -33.11 2.19
CA ASN A 204 14.01 -32.18 1.84
C ASN A 204 14.00 -30.89 2.71
N LYS A 205 13.08 -30.77 3.65
CA LYS A 205 12.92 -29.61 4.57
C LYS A 205 12.81 -28.28 3.82
N LEU A 206 11.94 -28.23 2.81
CA LEU A 206 11.73 -27.07 1.97
C LEU A 206 10.25 -26.72 1.86
N ILE A 207 9.97 -25.42 1.76
CA ILE A 207 8.67 -24.86 1.44
C ILE A 207 8.77 -24.13 0.11
N LYS A 208 8.02 -24.57 -0.90
CA LYS A 208 7.99 -23.95 -2.23
C LYS A 208 7.00 -22.80 -2.25
N VAL A 209 7.49 -21.59 -2.49
CA VAL A 209 6.69 -20.35 -2.54
C VAL A 209 6.64 -19.88 -3.97
N TYR A 210 5.46 -19.90 -4.60
CA TYR A 210 5.26 -19.47 -6.00
C TYR A 210 3.88 -18.81 -6.23
N LYS A 211 3.07 -18.72 -5.20
CA LYS A 211 1.72 -18.15 -5.28
C LYS A 211 1.41 -17.29 -4.06
N LYS A 212 0.43 -16.41 -4.20
CA LYS A 212 -0.06 -15.53 -3.13
C LYS A 212 -1.56 -15.38 -3.17
N VAL A 213 -2.18 -15.15 -2.02
CA VAL A 213 -3.57 -14.70 -1.94
C VAL A 213 -3.64 -13.19 -2.22
N TYR A 214 -4.62 -12.77 -3.01
CA TYR A 214 -5.05 -11.39 -3.09
C TYR A 214 -6.56 -11.31 -2.84
N TYR A 215 -7.05 -10.15 -2.46
CA TYR A 215 -8.45 -9.96 -2.12
C TYR A 215 -9.10 -8.97 -3.06
N VAL A 216 -10.30 -9.33 -3.53
CA VAL A 216 -11.25 -8.39 -4.15
C VAL A 216 -12.37 -8.21 -3.13
N SER A 217 -12.47 -7.01 -2.55
CA SER A 217 -13.30 -6.76 -1.36
C SER A 217 -12.93 -7.73 -0.22
N ASN A 218 -13.80 -8.66 0.15
CA ASN A 218 -13.56 -9.66 1.19
C ASN A 218 -13.12 -11.02 0.64
N THR A 219 -13.32 -11.28 -0.65
CA THR A 219 -13.14 -12.59 -1.27
C THR A 219 -11.68 -12.84 -1.62
N PRO A 220 -11.07 -13.96 -1.16
CA PRO A 220 -9.71 -14.35 -1.49
C PRO A 220 -9.63 -15.01 -2.87
N TYR A 221 -8.56 -14.72 -3.59
CA TYR A 221 -8.19 -15.34 -4.86
C TYR A 221 -6.71 -15.69 -4.85
N ILE A 222 -6.34 -16.73 -5.61
CA ILE A 222 -4.94 -17.09 -5.83
C ILE A 222 -4.40 -16.37 -7.06
N LYS A 223 -3.19 -15.83 -6.90
CA LYS A 223 -2.36 -15.36 -8.02
C LYS A 223 -1.04 -16.08 -7.96
N GLU A 224 -0.72 -16.80 -9.02
CA GLU A 224 0.62 -17.35 -9.16
C GLU A 224 1.63 -16.25 -9.47
N SER A 225 2.81 -16.38 -8.91
CA SER A 225 3.91 -15.45 -9.15
C SER A 225 4.50 -15.74 -10.53
N THR A 226 4.02 -15.02 -11.54
CA THR A 226 4.53 -15.16 -12.90
C THR A 226 5.86 -14.43 -13.06
N LYS A 227 6.89 -15.15 -13.53
CA LYS A 227 8.03 -14.64 -14.33
C LYS A 227 9.19 -13.90 -13.65
N THR A 228 9.24 -13.63 -12.36
CA THR A 228 10.48 -13.13 -11.77
C THR A 228 11.10 -14.19 -10.86
N LYS A 229 12.43 -14.41 -10.95
CA LYS A 229 13.17 -15.33 -10.04
C LYS A 229 12.92 -15.03 -8.56
N ALA A 230 12.58 -13.79 -8.22
CA ALA A 230 12.24 -13.37 -6.86
C ALA A 230 10.82 -13.81 -6.41
N GLY A 231 9.94 -14.15 -7.35
CA GLY A 231 8.55 -14.58 -7.05
C GLY A 231 8.41 -16.07 -6.76
N THR A 232 9.34 -16.89 -7.24
CA THR A 232 9.39 -18.34 -6.95
C THR A 232 10.68 -18.62 -6.23
N ARG A 233 10.58 -19.16 -5.02
CA ARG A 233 11.71 -19.51 -4.16
C ARG A 233 11.39 -20.67 -3.25
N ASN A 234 12.44 -21.33 -2.76
CA ASN A 234 12.32 -22.26 -1.66
C ASN A 234 12.72 -21.58 -0.36
N VAL A 235 11.97 -21.84 0.70
CA VAL A 235 12.25 -21.40 2.07
C VAL A 235 12.54 -22.66 2.89
N ILE A 236 13.44 -22.55 3.85
CA ILE A 236 13.81 -23.65 4.73
C ILE A 236 12.64 -23.97 5.68
N LEU A 237 12.26 -25.22 5.77
CA LEU A 237 11.36 -25.75 6.79
C LEU A 237 12.19 -26.13 8.01
N LEU A 238 12.18 -25.29 9.04
CA LEU A 238 12.89 -25.57 10.29
C LEU A 238 12.28 -26.78 11.00
N ASP A 239 13.09 -27.58 11.68
CA ASP A 239 12.64 -28.79 12.37
C ASP A 239 11.55 -28.51 13.39
N VAL A 240 11.74 -27.47 14.19
CA VAL A 240 10.73 -27.02 15.19
C VAL A 240 9.38 -26.67 14.58
N LEU A 241 9.35 -26.23 13.32
CA LEU A 241 8.10 -25.96 12.60
C LEU A 241 7.54 -27.23 11.96
N ALA A 242 8.42 -28.10 11.42
CA ALA A 242 8.03 -29.37 10.83
C ALA A 242 7.31 -30.26 11.84
N GLU A 243 7.81 -30.34 13.08
CA GLU A 243 7.20 -31.06 14.20
C GLU A 243 5.77 -30.59 14.49
N GLN A 244 5.49 -29.29 14.37
CA GLN A 244 4.15 -28.74 14.57
C GLN A 244 3.22 -28.97 13.38
N LEU A 245 3.75 -29.00 12.16
CA LEU A 245 2.96 -29.13 10.95
C LEU A 245 2.65 -30.58 10.59
N LEU A 246 3.59 -31.52 10.84
CA LEU A 246 3.47 -32.90 10.40
C LEU A 246 2.19 -33.59 10.92
N PRO A 247 1.79 -33.44 12.20
CA PRO A 247 0.56 -34.05 12.72
C PRO A 247 -0.72 -33.50 12.06
N LEU A 248 -0.66 -32.31 11.43
CA LEU A 248 -1.78 -31.63 10.80
C LEU A 248 -1.84 -31.88 9.28
N LYS A 249 -0.87 -32.62 8.74
CA LYS A 249 -0.77 -32.87 7.30
C LYS A 249 -2.03 -33.49 6.75
N ALA A 250 -2.64 -32.81 5.76
CA ALA A 250 -3.86 -33.24 5.09
C ALA A 250 -3.59 -33.59 3.62
N LYS A 251 -4.62 -33.60 2.77
CA LYS A 251 -4.47 -33.90 1.35
C LYS A 251 -3.56 -32.88 0.65
N PRO A 252 -2.81 -33.29 -0.38
CA PRO A 252 -1.84 -32.41 -1.06
C PRO A 252 -2.39 -31.07 -1.52
N ASP A 253 -3.65 -31.03 -1.99
CA ASP A 253 -4.29 -29.83 -2.51
C ASP A 253 -5.03 -29.00 -1.45
N ASP A 254 -5.12 -29.47 -0.21
CA ASP A 254 -5.73 -28.71 0.88
C ASP A 254 -4.79 -27.57 1.30
N TYR A 255 -5.40 -26.42 1.64
CA TYR A 255 -4.62 -25.29 2.16
C TYR A 255 -4.12 -25.59 3.57
N VAL A 256 -2.87 -25.22 3.87
CA VAL A 256 -2.28 -25.40 5.21
C VAL A 256 -3.05 -24.59 6.25
N PHE A 257 -3.36 -23.35 5.93
CA PHE A 257 -4.18 -22.45 6.76
C PHE A 257 -5.50 -22.18 6.06
N ASN A 258 -6.55 -22.83 6.50
CA ASN A 258 -7.85 -22.84 5.86
C ASN A 258 -9.00 -22.65 6.85
N LYS A 259 -10.19 -22.39 6.33
CA LYS A 259 -11.47 -22.51 7.01
C LYS A 259 -12.34 -23.46 6.21
N ASP A 260 -12.67 -24.60 6.78
CA ASP A 260 -13.50 -25.61 6.14
C ASP A 260 -12.99 -26.02 4.73
N GLY A 261 -11.66 -26.18 4.59
CA GLY A 261 -10.99 -26.49 3.33
C GLY A 261 -10.84 -25.32 2.35
N LYS A 262 -11.34 -24.12 2.68
CA LYS A 262 -11.34 -22.93 1.82
C LYS A 262 -10.31 -21.89 2.28
N LEU A 263 -9.88 -21.04 1.33
CA LEU A 263 -9.05 -19.87 1.63
C LEU A 263 -9.74 -18.97 2.66
N LEU A 264 -8.93 -18.38 3.53
CA LEU A 264 -9.41 -17.44 4.54
C LEU A 264 -9.84 -16.12 3.90
N ASP A 265 -11.11 -15.73 4.09
CA ASP A 265 -11.56 -14.38 3.73
C ASP A 265 -10.90 -13.30 4.63
N LYS A 266 -10.87 -12.06 4.14
CA LYS A 266 -10.16 -10.97 4.80
C LYS A 266 -10.71 -10.67 6.21
N SER A 267 -12.04 -10.67 6.36
CA SER A 267 -12.71 -10.38 7.63
C SER A 267 -12.50 -11.50 8.65
N TYR A 268 -12.57 -12.78 8.21
CA TYR A 268 -12.29 -13.92 9.06
C TYR A 268 -10.85 -13.88 9.56
N TYR A 269 -9.87 -13.68 8.65
CA TYR A 269 -8.48 -13.54 9.05
C TYR A 269 -8.30 -12.44 10.11
N THR A 270 -8.85 -11.25 9.88
CA THR A 270 -8.71 -10.12 10.82
C THR A 270 -9.29 -10.48 12.19
N ARG A 271 -10.51 -11.02 12.25
CA ARG A 271 -11.14 -11.43 13.50
C ARG A 271 -10.37 -12.51 14.26
N GLN A 272 -9.86 -13.53 13.55
CA GLN A 272 -9.05 -14.58 14.20
C GLN A 272 -7.69 -14.06 14.65
N TRP A 273 -7.10 -13.10 13.93
CA TRP A 273 -5.86 -12.48 14.34
C TRP A 273 -6.03 -11.59 15.57
N ASP A 274 -7.13 -10.86 15.66
CA ASP A 274 -7.46 -10.07 16.86
C ASP A 274 -7.71 -10.96 18.06
N LYS A 275 -8.36 -12.11 17.87
CA LYS A 275 -8.53 -13.15 18.90
C LYS A 275 -7.18 -13.71 19.36
N PHE A 276 -6.27 -14.02 18.43
CA PHE A 276 -4.89 -14.41 18.76
C PHE A 276 -4.20 -13.41 19.68
N LYS A 277 -4.27 -12.11 19.37
CA LYS A 277 -3.65 -11.07 20.20
C LYS A 277 -4.24 -11.04 21.62
N GLN A 278 -5.54 -11.22 21.75
CA GLN A 278 -6.24 -11.26 23.04
C GLN A 278 -5.83 -12.49 23.87
N GLU A 279 -5.78 -13.67 23.26
CA GLU A 279 -5.42 -14.94 23.92
C GLU A 279 -3.95 -14.99 24.31
N SER A 280 -3.06 -14.64 23.38
CA SER A 280 -1.61 -14.67 23.59
C SER A 280 -1.05 -13.49 24.36
N LYS A 281 -1.79 -12.39 24.44
CA LYS A 281 -1.34 -11.08 24.97
C LYS A 281 -0.16 -10.48 24.20
N ILE A 282 0.06 -10.93 22.96
CA ILE A 282 1.13 -10.44 22.07
C ILE A 282 0.50 -9.54 21.01
N ASP A 283 0.69 -8.22 21.11
CA ASP A 283 0.16 -7.27 20.10
C ASP A 283 1.12 -7.15 18.93
N ILE A 284 1.03 -8.10 18.02
CA ILE A 284 1.87 -8.16 16.82
C ILE A 284 1.02 -8.43 15.57
N THR A 285 1.56 -8.11 14.40
CA THR A 285 1.00 -8.48 13.09
C THR A 285 1.98 -9.35 12.29
N ALA A 286 1.54 -9.94 11.19
CA ALA A 286 2.37 -10.82 10.37
C ALA A 286 3.66 -10.16 9.84
N HIS A 287 3.66 -8.84 9.62
CA HIS A 287 4.84 -8.16 9.06
C HIS A 287 6.00 -8.01 10.05
N PRO A 288 5.82 -7.58 11.29
CA PRO A 288 6.86 -7.64 12.32
C PRO A 288 7.39 -9.05 12.59
N LEU A 289 6.55 -10.11 12.52
CA LEU A 289 7.03 -11.49 12.64
C LEU A 289 8.03 -11.87 11.53
N ARG A 290 7.79 -11.37 10.31
CA ARG A 290 8.76 -11.50 9.23
C ARG A 290 10.05 -10.68 9.51
N HIS A 291 9.95 -9.53 10.17
CA HIS A 291 11.14 -8.78 10.62
C HIS A 291 11.91 -9.56 11.68
N THR A 292 11.21 -10.22 12.62
CA THR A 292 11.83 -11.10 13.60
C THR A 292 12.62 -12.23 12.91
N TYR A 293 12.04 -12.87 11.88
CA TYR A 293 12.77 -13.84 11.06
C TYR A 293 14.03 -13.24 10.43
N SER A 294 13.96 -12.01 9.89
CA SER A 294 15.14 -11.34 9.33
C SER A 294 16.25 -11.15 10.37
N THR A 295 15.88 -10.80 11.61
CA THR A 295 16.81 -10.66 12.73
C THR A 295 17.43 -11.99 13.07
N MET A 296 16.63 -13.05 13.18
CA MET A 296 17.11 -14.43 13.46
C MET A 296 18.09 -14.92 12.38
N VAL A 297 17.78 -14.69 11.10
CA VAL A 297 18.66 -15.05 9.96
C VAL A 297 19.99 -14.30 10.05
N PHE A 298 19.95 -13.00 10.41
CA PHE A 298 21.16 -12.22 10.64
C PHE A 298 21.97 -12.74 11.83
N GLU A 299 21.32 -13.04 12.95
CA GLU A 299 21.96 -13.53 14.17
C GLU A 299 22.57 -14.92 14.01
N ALA A 300 21.96 -15.76 13.17
CA ALA A 300 22.50 -17.04 12.75
C ALA A 300 23.72 -16.93 11.80
N GLY A 301 24.15 -15.72 11.44
CA GLY A 301 25.32 -15.50 10.58
C GLY A 301 25.09 -15.80 9.10
N VAL A 302 23.84 -15.89 8.66
CA VAL A 302 23.51 -16.13 7.24
C VAL A 302 23.93 -14.93 6.39
N SER A 303 24.49 -15.18 5.20
CA SER A 303 24.95 -14.13 4.31
C SER A 303 23.78 -13.24 3.84
N GLU A 304 24.04 -11.96 3.58
CA GLU A 304 23.01 -11.01 3.07
C GLU A 304 22.38 -11.51 1.76
N LYS A 305 23.14 -12.19 0.90
CA LYS A 305 22.68 -12.75 -0.36
C LYS A 305 21.71 -13.93 -0.16
N ASP A 306 22.05 -14.83 0.77
CA ASP A 306 21.18 -15.97 1.08
C ASP A 306 19.92 -15.49 1.81
N ALA A 307 20.05 -14.54 2.74
CA ALA A 307 18.93 -13.90 3.39
C ALA A 307 18.00 -13.21 2.39
N GLN A 308 18.53 -12.50 1.40
CA GLN A 308 17.73 -11.92 0.31
C GLN A 308 16.93 -12.99 -0.42
N SER A 309 17.54 -14.11 -0.74
CA SER A 309 16.90 -15.24 -1.43
C SER A 309 15.77 -15.84 -0.59
N LEU A 310 16.04 -16.16 0.68
CA LEU A 310 15.06 -16.71 1.63
C LEU A 310 13.87 -15.77 1.82
N MET A 311 14.15 -14.48 2.00
CA MET A 311 13.12 -13.44 2.19
C MET A 311 12.36 -13.12 0.90
N GLY A 312 12.90 -13.38 -0.28
CA GLY A 312 12.32 -12.98 -1.55
C GLY A 312 12.24 -11.46 -1.70
N HIS A 313 13.31 -10.75 -1.33
CA HIS A 313 13.44 -9.32 -1.58
C HIS A 313 13.87 -9.10 -3.02
N SER A 314 13.13 -8.26 -3.76
CA SER A 314 13.44 -7.92 -5.15
C SER A 314 14.74 -7.13 -5.31
N SER A 315 15.21 -6.49 -4.23
CA SER A 315 16.45 -5.74 -4.17
C SER A 315 17.26 -6.12 -2.94
N ILE A 316 18.58 -6.28 -3.11
CA ILE A 316 19.53 -6.52 -2.02
C ILE A 316 19.54 -5.33 -1.02
N VAL A 317 19.25 -4.12 -1.51
CA VAL A 317 19.21 -2.91 -0.69
C VAL A 317 18.25 -3.03 0.49
N VAL A 318 17.11 -3.72 0.29
CA VAL A 318 16.14 -3.95 1.37
C VAL A 318 16.75 -4.84 2.48
N THR A 319 17.42 -5.91 2.09
CA THR A 319 18.11 -6.80 3.04
C THR A 319 19.28 -6.08 3.70
N HIS A 320 20.10 -5.38 2.93
CA HIS A 320 21.24 -4.61 3.42
C HIS A 320 20.83 -3.55 4.46
N ASN A 321 19.76 -2.83 4.22
CA ASN A 321 19.26 -1.83 5.17
C ASN A 321 18.82 -2.47 6.50
N ILE A 322 18.17 -3.65 6.46
CA ILE A 322 17.80 -4.40 7.66
C ILE A 322 19.08 -4.81 8.42
N TYR A 323 20.05 -5.39 7.73
CA TYR A 323 21.32 -5.83 8.33
C TYR A 323 22.11 -4.66 8.93
N THR A 324 22.14 -3.52 8.23
CA THR A 324 22.80 -2.30 8.73
C THR A 324 22.13 -1.78 9.99
N HIS A 325 20.79 -1.74 10.01
CA HIS A 325 20.05 -1.30 11.20
C HIS A 325 20.28 -2.21 12.41
N ILE A 326 20.26 -3.53 12.20
CA ILE A 326 20.52 -4.52 13.27
C ILE A 326 21.96 -4.37 13.80
N ARG A 327 22.96 -4.18 12.91
CA ARG A 327 24.36 -3.93 13.31
C ARG A 327 24.51 -2.66 14.13
N ALA A 328 23.86 -1.56 13.71
CA ALA A 328 23.91 -0.29 14.42
C ALA A 328 23.31 -0.42 15.84
N LYS A 329 22.16 -1.09 15.97
CA LYS A 329 21.54 -1.38 17.27
C LYS A 329 22.47 -2.21 18.16
N ARG A 330 23.06 -3.28 17.62
CA ARG A 330 24.04 -4.11 18.36
C ARG A 330 25.25 -3.31 18.84
N MET A 331 25.76 -2.39 18.03
CA MET A 331 26.88 -1.52 18.47
C MET A 331 26.48 -0.60 19.62
N GLN A 332 25.27 -0.04 19.60
CA GLN A 332 24.74 0.74 20.73
C GLN A 332 24.63 -0.09 22.00
N ASP A 333 23.97 -1.27 21.92
CA ASP A 333 23.81 -2.20 23.04
C ASP A 333 25.18 -2.62 23.60
N THR A 334 26.17 -2.87 22.72
CA THR A 334 27.53 -3.22 23.09
C THR A 334 28.23 -2.05 23.81
N ALA A 335 28.09 -0.84 23.29
CA ALA A 335 28.65 0.37 23.93
C ALA A 335 28.06 0.60 25.34
N GLU A 336 26.74 0.43 25.49
CA GLU A 336 26.07 0.53 26.80
C GLU A 336 26.58 -0.51 27.80
N LYS A 337 26.71 -1.78 27.36
CA LYS A 337 27.28 -2.86 28.19
C LYS A 337 28.71 -2.57 28.61
N LEU A 338 29.55 -2.11 27.67
CA LEU A 338 30.92 -1.73 27.94
C LEU A 338 30.99 -0.54 28.92
N ASN A 339 30.18 0.49 28.70
CA ASN A 339 30.11 1.63 29.60
C ASN A 339 29.67 1.24 31.02
N SER A 340 28.68 0.36 31.12
CA SER A 340 28.19 -0.16 32.41
C SER A 340 29.29 -0.97 33.13
N TYR A 341 29.97 -1.84 32.40
CA TYR A 341 31.08 -2.62 32.91
C TYR A 341 32.23 -1.71 33.41
N MET A 342 32.62 -0.75 32.60
CA MET A 342 33.71 0.20 32.96
C MET A 342 33.33 1.04 34.18
N LYS A 343 32.08 1.49 34.29
CA LYS A 343 31.62 2.22 35.50
C LYS A 343 31.74 1.37 36.75
N LYS A 344 31.30 0.09 36.70
CA LYS A 344 31.45 -0.82 37.84
C LYS A 344 32.91 -1.16 38.16
N SER A 345 33.78 -1.31 37.16
CA SER A 345 35.18 -1.63 37.33
C SER A 345 35.99 -0.46 37.88
N LEU A 346 35.64 0.79 37.51
CA LEU A 346 36.35 1.98 37.93
C LEU A 346 35.84 2.59 39.26
N ASN A 347 34.58 2.28 39.64
CA ASN A 347 33.99 2.74 40.90
C ASN A 347 33.35 1.56 41.65
N PRO A 348 34.13 0.65 42.24
CA PRO A 348 33.60 -0.52 42.95
C PRO A 348 32.82 -0.19 44.23
N ASP A 349 32.97 1.02 44.79
CA ASP A 349 32.42 1.42 46.08
C ASP A 349 31.04 2.13 46.00
N SER A 350 30.45 2.28 44.81
CA SER A 350 29.14 2.98 44.68
C SER A 350 27.91 2.15 45.07
N ASP A 351 28.07 0.86 45.30
CA ASP A 351 26.94 -0.06 45.64
C ASP A 351 26.77 -0.28 47.18
N THR A 352 27.61 0.39 48.04
CA THR A 352 27.53 0.19 49.48
C THR A 352 26.77 1.24 50.26
N GLU A 353 26.23 2.30 49.63
CA GLU A 353 25.53 3.39 50.37
C GLU A 353 24.00 3.30 50.38
N ASN A 354 23.36 2.22 49.90
CA ASN A 354 21.90 2.12 49.93
C ASN A 354 21.34 0.94 50.77
N ASN A 355 22.08 0.50 51.79
CA ASN A 355 21.53 -0.38 52.83
C ASN A 355 21.92 0.15 54.22
N GLY A 356 21.27 1.21 54.63
CA GLY A 356 21.29 1.74 55.97
C GLY A 356 19.88 2.18 56.38
#